data_01712957501a1a31a544631586176037
#
_entry.id   01712957501a1a31a544631586176037
#
_cell.length_a   1.000
_cell.length_b   1.000
_cell.length_c   1.000
_cell.angle_alpha   90.00
_cell.angle_beta   90.00
_cell.angle_gamma   90.00
#
_symmetry.space_group_name_H-M   'P 1'
#
loop_
_entity.id
_entity.type
_entity.pdbx_description
1 polymer ?
#
loop_
_entity_poly.entity_id
_entity_poly.type
_entity_poly.pdbx_seq_one_letter_code
_entity_poly.pdbx_strand_id
1 'polypeptide(L)'
;MSEEIVQRLLQVVQDLYAETASLTENDSELQLWYNRGYADGMVEAMQKLGYSAPLETAGVVVDRSLIAGHEFLPWGKAYRHGFEMGEKETGEVL
;
A
#
# COMPACT_ATOMS: atom_id res chain seq x y z
N MET A 1 -21.66 5.50 -7.07
CA MET A 1 -20.61 5.71 -8.06
C MET A 1 -19.23 5.73 -7.45
N SER A 2 -18.92 6.69 -6.60
CA SER A 2 -17.64 6.68 -5.87
C SER A 2 -17.49 5.45 -4.98
N GLU A 3 -18.59 4.92 -4.44
CA GLU A 3 -18.58 3.73 -3.60
C GLU A 3 -18.07 2.50 -4.36
N GLU A 4 -18.43 2.34 -5.61
CA GLU A 4 -17.96 1.22 -6.42
C GLU A 4 -16.45 1.31 -6.65
N ILE A 5 -15.93 2.50 -6.93
CA ILE A 5 -14.49 2.73 -7.08
C ILE A 5 -13.76 2.41 -5.79
N VAL A 6 -14.31 2.85 -4.66
CA VAL A 6 -13.73 2.59 -3.34
C VAL A 6 -13.66 1.08 -3.09
N GLN A 7 -14.73 0.33 -3.42
CA GLN A 7 -14.72 -1.13 -3.23
C GLN A 7 -13.67 -1.81 -4.10
N ARG A 8 -13.47 -1.35 -5.33
CA ARG A 8 -12.44 -1.89 -6.21
C ARG A 8 -11.03 -1.59 -5.67
N LEU A 9 -10.83 -0.38 -5.16
CA LEU A 9 -9.55 -0.01 -4.56
C LEU A 9 -9.25 -0.85 -3.32
N LEU A 10 -10.26 -1.08 -2.48
CA LEU A 10 -10.10 -1.93 -1.30
C LEU A 10 -9.70 -3.36 -1.70
N GLN A 11 -10.30 -3.88 -2.78
CA GLN A 11 -9.95 -5.21 -3.25
C GLN A 11 -8.48 -5.26 -3.70
N VAL A 12 -8.02 -4.25 -4.43
CA VAL A 12 -6.62 -4.17 -4.86
C VAL A 12 -5.69 -4.12 -3.65
N VAL A 13 -6.02 -3.30 -2.65
CA VAL A 13 -5.23 -3.19 -1.43
C VAL A 13 -5.12 -4.55 -0.74
N GLN A 14 -6.25 -5.23 -0.57
CA GLN A 14 -6.28 -6.54 0.09
C GLN A 14 -5.48 -7.59 -0.68
N ASP A 15 -5.59 -7.60 -2.01
CA ASP A 15 -4.85 -8.52 -2.86
C ASP A 15 -3.34 -8.27 -2.74
N LEU A 16 -2.91 -7.01 -2.75
CA LEU A 16 -1.50 -6.67 -2.62
C LEU A 16 -0.95 -7.06 -1.25
N TYR A 17 -1.72 -6.86 -0.19
CA TYR A 17 -1.30 -7.29 1.13
C TYR A 17 -1.20 -8.81 1.22
N ALA A 18 -2.13 -9.54 0.60
CA ALA A 18 -2.08 -11.00 0.57
C ALA A 18 -0.83 -11.49 -0.15
N GLU A 19 -0.49 -10.88 -1.30
CA GLU A 19 0.70 -11.24 -2.07
C GLU A 19 1.99 -10.97 -1.32
N THR A 20 2.00 -9.97 -0.45
CA THR A 20 3.20 -9.53 0.24
C THR A 20 3.21 -9.88 1.72
N ALA A 21 2.29 -10.72 2.16
CA ALA A 21 2.14 -11.07 3.58
C ALA A 21 3.38 -11.75 4.17
N SER A 22 4.13 -12.48 3.34
CA SER A 22 5.31 -13.23 3.79
C SER A 22 6.62 -12.46 3.66
N LEU A 23 6.58 -11.18 3.24
CA LEU A 23 7.80 -10.39 3.08
C LEU A 23 8.55 -10.24 4.42
N THR A 24 9.86 -10.42 4.36
CA THR A 24 10.77 -10.22 5.49
C THR A 24 11.96 -9.39 5.03
N GLU A 25 12.78 -8.90 5.97
CA GLU A 25 14.00 -8.14 5.66
C GLU A 25 14.98 -8.92 4.78
N ASN A 26 14.87 -10.24 4.74
CA ASN A 26 15.75 -11.09 3.96
C ASN A 26 15.31 -11.27 2.51
N ASP A 27 14.14 -10.77 2.16
CA ASP A 27 13.65 -10.88 0.80
C ASP A 27 14.32 -9.86 -0.11
N SER A 28 14.85 -10.34 -1.24
CA SER A 28 15.49 -9.49 -2.25
C SER A 28 14.59 -9.21 -3.46
N GLU A 29 13.34 -9.67 -3.42
CA GLU A 29 12.40 -9.51 -4.53
C GLU A 29 11.85 -8.08 -4.55
N LEU A 30 12.47 -7.23 -5.37
CA LEU A 30 12.13 -5.81 -5.40
C LEU A 30 10.69 -5.55 -5.83
N GLN A 31 10.14 -6.40 -6.70
CA GLN A 31 8.75 -6.24 -7.15
C GLN A 31 7.77 -6.38 -6.00
N LEU A 32 8.02 -7.31 -5.09
CA LEU A 32 7.15 -7.49 -3.92
C LEU A 32 7.23 -6.30 -2.97
N TRP A 33 8.42 -5.75 -2.79
CA TRP A 33 8.59 -4.55 -1.96
C TRP A 33 7.89 -3.35 -2.58
N TYR A 34 7.98 -3.21 -3.91
CA TYR A 34 7.25 -2.17 -4.62
C TYR A 34 5.74 -2.34 -4.41
N ASN A 35 5.23 -3.57 -4.56
CA ASN A 35 3.82 -3.86 -4.41
C ASN A 35 3.32 -3.54 -2.99
N ARG A 36 4.11 -3.85 -1.98
CA ARG A 36 3.75 -3.53 -0.59
C ARG A 36 3.70 -2.02 -0.38
N GLY A 37 4.69 -1.31 -0.92
CA GLY A 37 4.69 0.15 -0.86
C GLY A 37 3.50 0.73 -1.58
N TYR A 38 3.18 0.20 -2.75
CA TYR A 38 2.03 0.64 -3.53
C TYR A 38 0.72 0.53 -2.71
N ALA A 39 0.52 -0.61 -2.05
CA ALA A 39 -0.66 -0.81 -1.21
C ALA A 39 -0.71 0.20 -0.06
N ASP A 40 0.42 0.41 0.62
CA ASP A 40 0.49 1.38 1.71
C ASP A 40 0.22 2.80 1.22
N GLY A 41 0.71 3.14 0.03
CA GLY A 41 0.44 4.44 -0.59
C GLY A 41 -1.03 4.63 -0.94
N MET A 42 -1.67 3.58 -1.45
CA MET A 42 -3.11 3.61 -1.70
C MET A 42 -3.90 3.91 -0.43
N VAL A 43 -3.54 3.23 0.67
CA VAL A 43 -4.21 3.44 1.97
C VAL A 43 -4.02 4.87 2.44
N GLU A 44 -2.81 5.41 2.32
CA GLU A 44 -2.50 6.79 2.70
C GLU A 44 -3.38 7.77 1.94
N ALA A 45 -3.50 7.62 0.62
CA ALA A 45 -4.33 8.48 -0.20
C ALA A 45 -5.81 8.38 0.19
N MET A 46 -6.29 7.16 0.41
CA MET A 46 -7.68 6.95 0.80
C MET A 46 -7.98 7.61 2.15
N GLN A 47 -7.07 7.51 3.12
CA GLN A 47 -7.23 8.14 4.42
C GLN A 47 -7.28 9.66 4.29
N LYS A 48 -6.38 10.24 3.51
CA LYS A 48 -6.34 11.69 3.30
C LYS A 48 -7.60 12.22 2.64
N LEU A 49 -8.25 11.40 1.82
CA LEU A 49 -9.46 11.78 1.10
C LEU A 49 -10.74 11.45 1.86
N GLY A 50 -10.62 10.98 3.09
CA GLY A 50 -11.78 10.75 3.95
C GLY A 50 -12.37 9.35 3.90
N TYR A 51 -11.64 8.36 3.37
CA TYR A 51 -12.12 6.99 3.23
C TYR A 51 -11.56 6.06 4.32
N SER A 52 -11.30 6.59 5.52
CA SER A 52 -10.81 5.76 6.62
C SER A 52 -11.81 4.71 7.07
N ALA A 53 -13.10 5.04 7.09
CA ALA A 53 -14.15 4.12 7.55
C ALA A 53 -14.22 2.85 6.70
N PRO A 54 -14.24 2.91 5.36
CA PRO A 54 -14.19 1.69 4.54
C PRO A 54 -12.95 0.84 4.79
N LEU A 55 -11.79 1.48 5.01
CA LEU A 55 -10.55 0.77 5.32
C LEU A 55 -10.65 0.01 6.63
N GLU A 56 -11.19 0.64 7.67
CA GLU A 56 -11.40 0.01 8.96
C GLU A 56 -12.36 -1.17 8.87
N THR A 57 -13.46 -0.98 8.15
CA THR A 57 -14.47 -2.03 7.94
C THR A 57 -13.86 -3.23 7.22
N ALA A 58 -12.95 -3.00 6.28
CA ALA A 58 -12.26 -4.06 5.55
C ALA A 58 -11.14 -4.72 6.36
N GLY A 59 -10.83 -4.19 7.55
CA GLY A 59 -9.78 -4.74 8.40
C GLY A 59 -8.37 -4.41 7.92
N VAL A 60 -8.20 -3.34 7.17
CA VAL A 60 -6.90 -2.94 6.64
C VAL A 60 -6.08 -2.28 7.75
N VAL A 61 -4.91 -2.85 8.02
CA VAL A 61 -3.96 -2.34 9.01
C VAL A 61 -2.61 -2.12 8.33
N VAL A 62 -2.08 -0.92 8.41
CA VAL A 62 -0.76 -0.59 7.84
C VAL A 62 0.30 -0.73 8.92
N ASP A 63 1.32 -1.54 8.64
CA ASP A 63 2.46 -1.73 9.52
C ASP A 63 3.73 -1.40 8.73
N ARG A 64 4.39 -0.31 9.08
CA ARG A 64 5.62 0.15 8.42
C ARG A 64 6.88 -0.14 9.23
N SER A 65 6.76 -0.93 10.30
CA SER A 65 7.90 -1.20 11.17
C SER A 65 9.06 -1.87 10.42
N LEU A 66 8.75 -2.70 9.42
CA LEU A 66 9.75 -3.40 8.63
C LEU A 66 10.59 -2.42 7.79
N ILE A 67 10.02 -1.31 7.38
CA ILE A 67 10.70 -0.31 6.56
C ILE A 67 11.50 0.69 7.40
N ALA A 68 11.09 0.91 8.63
CA ALA A 68 11.72 1.91 9.50
C ALA A 68 13.23 1.65 9.64
N GLY A 69 14.04 2.63 9.28
CA GLY A 69 15.48 2.54 9.33
C GLY A 69 16.13 1.82 8.15
N HIS A 70 15.34 1.38 7.16
CA HIS A 70 15.86 0.61 6.02
C HIS A 70 15.59 1.27 4.67
N GLU A 71 15.25 2.55 4.67
CA GLU A 71 14.85 3.28 3.47
C GLU A 71 15.97 3.40 2.43
N PHE A 72 17.22 3.25 2.86
CA PHE A 72 18.38 3.36 1.97
C PHE A 72 18.73 2.06 1.25
N LEU A 73 18.17 0.95 1.68
CA LEU A 73 18.42 -0.35 1.04
C LEU A 73 17.65 -0.43 -0.28
N PRO A 74 18.12 -1.26 -1.24
CA PRO A 74 17.40 -1.38 -2.53
C PRO A 74 15.91 -1.70 -2.37
N TRP A 75 15.57 -2.62 -1.47
CA TRP A 75 14.16 -2.94 -1.24
C TRP A 75 13.40 -1.80 -0.55
N GLY A 76 14.07 -1.03 0.31
CA GLY A 76 13.47 0.16 0.92
C GLY A 76 13.16 1.22 -0.13
N LYS A 77 14.04 1.40 -1.11
CA LYS A 77 13.81 2.33 -2.21
C LYS A 77 12.68 1.85 -3.12
N ALA A 78 12.61 0.56 -3.39
CA ALA A 78 11.51 -0.02 -4.17
C ALA A 78 10.17 0.20 -3.46
N TYR A 79 10.12 -0.04 -2.16
CA TYR A 79 8.94 0.21 -1.35
C TYR A 79 8.52 1.67 -1.46
N ARG A 80 9.46 2.60 -1.27
CA ARG A 80 9.17 4.03 -1.32
C ARG A 80 8.62 4.45 -2.67
N HIS A 81 9.23 3.95 -3.76
CA HIS A 81 8.75 4.25 -5.09
C HIS A 81 7.31 3.73 -5.28
N GLY A 82 7.04 2.51 -4.84
CA GLY A 82 5.70 1.96 -4.87
C GLY A 82 4.71 2.82 -4.07
N PHE A 83 5.11 3.26 -2.88
CA PHE A 83 4.30 4.11 -2.04
C PHE A 83 3.92 5.41 -2.77
N GLU A 84 4.89 6.08 -3.36
CA GLU A 84 4.65 7.32 -4.10
C GLU A 84 3.69 7.10 -5.26
N MET A 85 3.86 6.01 -6.00
CA MET A 85 2.98 5.70 -7.13
C MET A 85 1.58 5.30 -6.68
N GLY A 86 1.46 4.51 -5.62
CA GLY A 86 0.17 4.12 -5.07
C GLY A 86 -0.62 5.32 -4.59
N GLU A 87 0.03 6.22 -3.87
CA GLU A 87 -0.61 7.44 -3.39
C GLU A 87 -1.06 8.32 -4.55
N LYS A 88 -0.18 8.51 -5.53
CA LYS A 88 -0.48 9.34 -6.69
C LYS A 88 -1.65 8.80 -7.50
N GLU A 89 -1.58 7.54 -7.88
CA GLU A 89 -2.58 6.94 -8.77
C GLU A 89 -3.95 6.82 -8.09
N THR A 90 -3.95 6.48 -6.80
CA THR A 90 -5.20 6.44 -6.04
C THR A 90 -5.83 7.83 -5.94
N GLY A 91 -5.03 8.85 -5.69
CA GLY A 91 -5.51 10.23 -5.66
C GLY A 91 -6.09 10.68 -6.99
N GLU A 92 -5.57 10.17 -8.10
CA GLU A 92 -6.06 10.53 -9.43
C GLU A 92 -7.45 9.95 -9.72
N VAL A 93 -7.78 8.78 -9.18
CA VAL A 93 -9.08 8.15 -9.44
C VAL A 93 -10.15 8.51 -8.40
N LEU A 94 -9.76 9.02 -7.26
CA LEU A 94 -10.68 9.49 -6.25
C LEU A 94 -10.80 11.00 -6.30
#